data_b3c8d5cdbf350d73c529bb960620e9dc
#
_entry.id   b3c8d5cdbf350d73c529bb960620e9dc
#
_cell.length_a   1.000
_cell.length_b   1.000
_cell.length_c   1.000
_cell.angle_alpha   90.00
_cell.angle_beta   90.00
_cell.angle_gamma   90.00
#
_symmetry.space_group_name_H-M   'P 1'
#
loop_
_entity.id
_entity.type
_entity.pdbx_description
1 polymer ?
#
loop_
_entity_poly.entity_id
_entity_poly.type
_entity_poly.pdbx_seq_one_letter_code
_entity_poly.pdbx_strand_id
1 'polypeptide(L)'
;MENKSQSSRGFLIALTATVIWSTTGIFISYLSREYSLPSLVLAFWRDLFVSFGMAVGLLVFSRARFHLERSHWKFMILYGLTLAIFNSMWTFSVQYNGAAVATVMAFSSPAMTAILSKIIFKEQFSPIKIFSIVLSLAGIVFVSGAYDPSAWNLNPLGIVFGLLSGFMFAVYNLEGKHASDTHVDSWTALLYSFAGATFFLLFFNLGNDLFNAGKVPFADMLWLGNSISGWGILFFLGVAPTLGGFGLYTLSIRYLSPTTSNLIATLEPAFTAIWAYFILNEILTGMQLMGGFLVLAGVILLRFAKE
;
A
#
# COMPACT_ATOMS: atom_id res chain seq x y z
N MET A 1 -3.63 -29.66 12.94
CA MET A 1 -2.86 -28.74 13.83
C MET A 1 -1.91 -27.84 13.03
N GLU A 2 -1.29 -28.32 11.99
CA GLU A 2 -0.32 -27.59 11.14
C GLU A 2 -0.94 -26.35 10.45
N ASN A 3 -2.16 -26.47 9.95
CA ASN A 3 -2.87 -25.37 9.27
C ASN A 3 -3.19 -24.19 10.20
N LYS A 4 -3.54 -24.42 11.47
CA LYS A 4 -3.77 -23.34 12.45
C LYS A 4 -2.49 -22.61 12.86
N SER A 5 -1.36 -23.31 12.89
CA SER A 5 -0.05 -22.70 13.20
C SER A 5 0.40 -21.78 12.05
N GLN A 6 0.21 -22.20 10.80
CA GLN A 6 0.57 -21.41 9.62
C GLN A 6 -0.31 -20.17 9.48
N SER A 7 -1.61 -20.28 9.68
CA SER A 7 -2.53 -19.13 9.65
C SER A 7 -2.20 -18.11 10.75
N SER A 8 -1.91 -18.57 11.98
CA SER A 8 -1.48 -17.68 13.07
C SER A 8 -0.16 -16.96 12.75
N ARG A 9 0.78 -17.64 12.12
CA ARG A 9 2.05 -17.05 11.67
C ARG A 9 1.80 -15.98 10.60
N GLY A 10 0.97 -16.29 9.60
CA GLY A 10 0.58 -15.34 8.55
C GLY A 10 -0.07 -14.07 9.12
N PHE A 11 -0.96 -14.25 10.11
CA PHE A 11 -1.63 -13.15 10.80
C PHE A 11 -0.64 -12.21 11.51
N LEU A 12 0.31 -12.79 12.26
CA LEU A 12 1.35 -12.01 12.94
C LEU A 12 2.25 -11.27 11.95
N ILE A 13 2.62 -11.92 10.85
CA ILE A 13 3.43 -11.28 9.80
C ILE A 13 2.66 -10.11 9.18
N ALA A 14 1.38 -10.28 8.83
CA ALA A 14 0.54 -9.22 8.26
C ALA A 14 0.36 -8.06 9.24
N LEU A 15 0.12 -8.35 10.53
CA LEU A 15 -0.01 -7.32 11.56
C LEU A 15 1.27 -6.52 11.74
N THR A 16 2.42 -7.22 11.82
CA THR A 16 3.74 -6.55 11.92
C THR A 16 4.01 -5.70 10.69
N ALA A 17 3.69 -6.21 9.50
CA ALA A 17 3.77 -5.45 8.25
C ALA A 17 2.98 -4.15 8.33
N THR A 18 1.73 -4.24 8.80
CA THR A 18 0.82 -3.09 8.91
C THR A 18 1.33 -2.04 9.90
N VAL A 19 1.86 -2.46 11.05
CA VAL A 19 2.47 -1.55 12.04
C VAL A 19 3.67 -0.81 11.45
N ILE A 20 4.57 -1.52 10.76
CA ILE A 20 5.73 -0.90 10.11
C ILE A 20 5.28 0.03 8.99
N TRP A 21 4.36 -0.42 8.16
CA TRP A 21 3.85 0.31 7.00
C TRP A 21 3.13 1.60 7.40
N SER A 22 2.40 1.59 8.51
CA SER A 22 1.66 2.75 9.02
C SER A 22 2.55 3.96 9.35
N THR A 23 3.85 3.76 9.57
CA THR A 23 4.81 4.87 9.75
C THR A 23 5.10 5.60 8.43
N THR A 24 4.84 4.95 7.27
CA THR A 24 5.08 5.52 5.94
C THR A 24 4.36 6.85 5.75
N GLY A 25 3.10 6.94 6.21
CA GLY A 25 2.28 8.14 6.12
C GLY A 25 2.90 9.35 6.83
N ILE A 26 3.58 9.14 7.95
CA ILE A 26 4.27 10.22 8.71
C ILE A 26 5.40 10.82 7.86
N PHE A 27 6.26 9.96 7.28
CA PHE A 27 7.38 10.43 6.45
C PHE A 27 6.92 11.08 5.15
N ILE A 28 5.85 10.55 4.52
CA ILE A 28 5.24 11.16 3.33
C ILE A 28 4.69 12.55 3.67
N SER A 29 3.92 12.67 4.77
CA SER A 29 3.38 13.94 5.22
C SER A 29 4.47 14.95 5.52
N TYR A 30 5.56 14.53 6.18
CA TYR A 30 6.70 15.39 6.45
C TYR A 30 7.37 15.88 5.14
N LEU A 31 7.69 14.98 4.21
CA LEU A 31 8.31 15.35 2.93
C LEU A 31 7.41 16.27 2.09
N SER A 32 6.10 16.04 2.10
CA SER A 32 5.14 16.88 1.37
C SER A 32 4.97 18.25 2.00
N ARG A 33 4.98 18.37 3.33
CA ARG A 33 4.82 19.65 4.03
C ARG A 33 6.08 20.48 4.01
N GLU A 34 7.22 19.88 4.36
CA GLU A 34 8.50 20.60 4.52
C GLU A 34 9.15 20.93 3.17
N TYR A 35 9.08 20.01 2.22
CA TYR A 35 9.76 20.17 0.93
C TYR A 35 8.81 20.42 -0.24
N SER A 36 7.48 20.41 -0.02
CA SER A 36 6.47 20.50 -1.09
C SER A 36 6.72 19.50 -2.22
N LEU A 37 7.25 18.30 -1.89
CA LEU A 37 7.70 17.30 -2.85
C LEU A 37 6.51 16.79 -3.69
N PRO A 38 6.58 16.89 -5.03
CA PRO A 38 5.51 16.41 -5.90
C PRO A 38 5.29 14.92 -5.73
N SER A 39 4.04 14.53 -5.62
CA SER A 39 3.66 13.17 -5.21
C SER A 39 4.11 12.07 -6.18
N LEU A 40 4.07 12.30 -7.50
CA LEU A 40 4.59 11.33 -8.49
C LEU A 40 6.11 11.19 -8.41
N VAL A 41 6.82 12.29 -8.12
CA VAL A 41 8.28 12.28 -7.91
C VAL A 41 8.61 11.52 -6.63
N LEU A 42 7.86 11.75 -5.54
CA LEU A 42 7.99 11.00 -4.30
C LEU A 42 7.77 9.49 -4.55
N ALA A 43 6.70 9.13 -5.26
CA ALA A 43 6.41 7.73 -5.58
C ALA A 43 7.54 7.07 -6.36
N PHE A 44 8.10 7.75 -7.38
CA PHE A 44 9.22 7.26 -8.16
C PHE A 44 10.45 6.98 -7.30
N TRP A 45 10.92 7.97 -6.54
CA TRP A 45 12.13 7.83 -5.73
C TRP A 45 11.96 6.82 -4.61
N ARG A 46 10.78 6.79 -3.97
CA ARG A 46 10.47 5.77 -2.96
C ARG A 46 10.59 4.37 -3.53
N ASP A 47 9.95 4.10 -4.68
CA ASP A 47 9.96 2.78 -5.30
C ASP A 47 11.35 2.43 -5.86
N LEU A 48 12.11 3.41 -6.34
CA LEU A 48 13.52 3.22 -6.72
C LEU A 48 14.37 2.81 -5.52
N PHE A 49 14.22 3.47 -4.37
CA PHE A 49 14.97 3.13 -3.16
C PHE A 49 14.55 1.79 -2.58
N VAL A 50 13.27 1.41 -2.67
CA VAL A 50 12.82 0.05 -2.34
C VAL A 50 13.52 -0.97 -3.24
N SER A 51 13.50 -0.77 -4.55
CA SER A 51 14.13 -1.65 -5.53
C SER A 51 15.64 -1.77 -5.29
N PHE A 52 16.29 -0.65 -5.04
CA PHE A 52 17.73 -0.60 -4.75
C PHE A 52 18.05 -1.33 -3.44
N GLY A 53 17.35 -1.01 -2.35
CA GLY A 53 17.54 -1.66 -1.06
C GLY A 53 17.30 -3.17 -1.13
N MET A 54 16.28 -3.58 -1.89
CA MET A 54 15.96 -4.98 -2.12
C MET A 54 17.05 -5.68 -2.95
N ALA A 55 17.52 -5.02 -4.03
CA ALA A 55 18.59 -5.55 -4.85
C ALA A 55 19.88 -5.77 -4.04
N VAL A 56 20.30 -4.77 -3.26
CA VAL A 56 21.47 -4.87 -2.38
C VAL A 56 21.26 -5.98 -1.34
N GLY A 57 20.11 -6.01 -0.68
CA GLY A 57 19.78 -7.05 0.31
C GLY A 57 19.86 -8.46 -0.28
N LEU A 58 19.27 -8.70 -1.45
CA LEU A 58 19.33 -10.01 -2.10
C LEU A 58 20.74 -10.36 -2.60
N LEU A 59 21.50 -9.39 -3.10
CA LEU A 59 22.89 -9.64 -3.51
C LEU A 59 23.77 -10.06 -2.33
N VAL A 60 23.55 -9.48 -1.16
CA VAL A 60 24.33 -9.77 0.04
C VAL A 60 23.89 -11.07 0.72
N PHE A 61 22.58 -11.25 0.90
CA PHE A 61 22.05 -12.34 1.74
C PHE A 61 21.58 -13.57 0.96
N SER A 62 21.18 -13.43 -0.31
CA SER A 62 20.59 -14.55 -1.05
C SER A 62 20.57 -14.31 -2.57
N ARG A 63 21.71 -14.41 -3.22
CA ARG A 63 21.85 -14.22 -4.68
C ARG A 63 20.94 -15.14 -5.51
N ALA A 64 20.65 -16.33 -5.02
CA ALA A 64 19.75 -17.27 -5.71
C ALA A 64 18.35 -16.71 -5.92
N ARG A 65 17.87 -15.85 -5.01
CA ARG A 65 16.55 -15.19 -5.11
C ARG A 65 16.51 -14.03 -6.10
N PHE A 66 17.65 -13.67 -6.68
CA PHE A 66 17.72 -12.69 -7.77
C PHE A 66 17.32 -13.32 -9.11
N HIS A 67 17.28 -14.65 -9.16
CA HIS A 67 16.95 -15.36 -10.39
C HIS A 67 15.42 -15.41 -10.57
N LEU A 68 14.98 -14.89 -11.71
CA LEU A 68 13.60 -15.00 -12.16
C LEU A 68 13.57 -15.84 -13.44
N GLU A 69 12.76 -16.89 -13.43
CA GLU A 69 12.57 -17.72 -14.63
C GLU A 69 11.93 -16.90 -15.75
N ARG A 70 12.35 -17.18 -16.99
CA ARG A 70 11.83 -16.48 -18.19
C ARG A 70 10.32 -16.56 -18.35
N SER A 71 9.72 -17.65 -17.88
CA SER A 71 8.26 -17.87 -17.87
C SER A 71 7.50 -16.79 -17.10
N HIS A 72 8.07 -16.23 -16.05
CA HIS A 72 7.43 -15.24 -15.17
C HIS A 72 7.66 -13.78 -15.57
N TRP A 73 8.55 -13.47 -16.55
CA TRP A 73 8.87 -12.08 -16.90
C TRP A 73 7.65 -11.24 -17.29
N LYS A 74 6.79 -11.79 -18.17
CA LYS A 74 5.59 -11.08 -18.61
C LYS A 74 4.66 -10.75 -17.44
N PHE A 75 4.52 -11.70 -16.52
CA PHE A 75 3.72 -11.51 -15.33
C PHE A 75 4.33 -10.46 -14.40
N MET A 76 5.65 -10.47 -14.18
CA MET A 76 6.32 -9.47 -13.34
C MET A 76 6.25 -8.05 -13.92
N ILE A 77 6.29 -7.90 -15.25
CA ILE A 77 6.06 -6.61 -15.91
C ILE A 77 4.66 -6.10 -15.61
N LEU A 78 3.64 -6.97 -15.73
CA LEU A 78 2.26 -6.62 -15.40
C LEU A 78 2.13 -6.25 -13.91
N TYR A 79 2.72 -7.04 -13.03
CA TYR A 79 2.70 -6.81 -11.59
C TYR A 79 3.33 -5.45 -11.21
N GLY A 80 4.45 -5.09 -11.84
CA GLY A 80 5.05 -3.76 -11.68
C GLY A 80 4.20 -2.63 -12.25
N LEU A 81 3.55 -2.84 -13.38
CA LEU A 81 2.62 -1.87 -13.96
C LEU A 81 1.40 -1.63 -13.04
N THR A 82 0.84 -2.72 -12.49
CA THR A 82 -0.26 -2.63 -11.52
C THR A 82 0.13 -1.78 -10.31
N LEU A 83 1.33 -2.00 -9.75
CA LEU A 83 1.84 -1.23 -8.63
C LEU A 83 2.06 0.25 -9.00
N ALA A 84 2.61 0.54 -10.19
CA ALA A 84 2.80 1.91 -10.67
C ALA A 84 1.47 2.65 -10.84
N ILE A 85 0.46 1.99 -11.42
CA ILE A 85 -0.87 2.57 -11.58
C ILE A 85 -1.51 2.81 -10.20
N PHE A 86 -1.43 1.83 -9.30
CA PHE A 86 -1.93 1.98 -7.92
C PHE A 86 -1.32 3.22 -7.26
N ASN A 87 -0.01 3.33 -7.25
CA ASN A 87 0.71 4.45 -6.64
C ASN A 87 0.30 5.80 -7.26
N SER A 88 0.19 5.86 -8.59
CA SER A 88 -0.19 7.08 -9.30
C SER A 88 -1.64 7.49 -9.02
N MET A 89 -2.57 6.54 -9.07
CA MET A 89 -4.00 6.80 -8.85
C MET A 89 -4.26 7.27 -7.40
N TRP A 90 -3.62 6.63 -6.42
CA TRP A 90 -3.71 7.05 -5.03
C TRP A 90 -3.19 8.49 -4.85
N THR A 91 -2.06 8.78 -5.44
CA THR A 91 -1.43 10.10 -5.41
C THR A 91 -2.34 11.20 -6.00
N PHE A 92 -2.92 10.95 -7.18
CA PHE A 92 -3.86 11.88 -7.78
C PHE A 92 -5.13 12.05 -6.94
N SER A 93 -5.64 10.97 -6.33
CA SER A 93 -6.78 11.06 -5.42
C SER A 93 -6.48 11.98 -4.22
N VAL A 94 -5.28 11.85 -3.63
CA VAL A 94 -4.82 12.73 -2.55
C VAL A 94 -4.73 14.19 -3.02
N GLN A 95 -4.19 14.42 -4.21
CA GLN A 95 -4.04 15.76 -4.77
C GLN A 95 -5.39 16.45 -4.99
N TYR A 96 -6.40 15.72 -5.48
CA TYR A 96 -7.72 16.30 -5.78
C TYR A 96 -8.65 16.39 -4.57
N ASN A 97 -8.61 15.43 -3.64
CA ASN A 97 -9.60 15.29 -2.58
C ASN A 97 -9.01 15.20 -1.17
N GLY A 98 -7.70 15.35 -1.04
CA GLY A 98 -7.01 15.21 0.24
C GLY A 98 -6.81 13.77 0.70
N ALA A 99 -5.93 13.60 1.69
CA ALA A 99 -5.49 12.29 2.15
C ALA A 99 -6.61 11.48 2.82
N ALA A 100 -7.51 12.14 3.58
CA ALA A 100 -8.61 11.47 4.27
C ALA A 100 -9.53 10.72 3.30
N VAL A 101 -10.02 11.42 2.28
CA VAL A 101 -10.92 10.84 1.27
C VAL A 101 -10.21 9.80 0.41
N ALA A 102 -8.98 10.10 -0.04
CA ALA A 102 -8.18 9.15 -0.81
C ALA A 102 -7.95 7.84 -0.05
N THR A 103 -7.71 7.92 1.27
CA THR A 103 -7.55 6.75 2.15
C THR A 103 -8.83 5.91 2.19
N VAL A 104 -9.99 6.52 2.41
CA VAL A 104 -11.28 5.79 2.42
C VAL A 104 -11.49 5.08 1.08
N MET A 105 -11.24 5.78 -0.03
CA MET A 105 -11.42 5.21 -1.36
C MET A 105 -10.44 4.04 -1.63
N ALA A 106 -9.16 4.20 -1.28
CA ALA A 106 -8.15 3.14 -1.45
C ALA A 106 -8.44 1.91 -0.57
N PHE A 107 -8.90 2.12 0.67
CA PHE A 107 -9.29 1.03 1.58
C PHE A 107 -10.68 0.42 1.28
N SER A 108 -11.33 0.79 0.16
CA SER A 108 -12.37 -0.07 -0.44
C SER A 108 -11.77 -1.37 -1.01
N SER A 109 -10.45 -1.44 -1.15
CA SER A 109 -9.73 -2.59 -1.70
C SER A 109 -10.01 -3.95 -1.03
N PRO A 110 -10.24 -4.11 0.29
CA PRO A 110 -10.61 -5.41 0.86
C PRO A 110 -11.91 -5.98 0.28
N ALA A 111 -12.92 -5.12 0.07
CA ALA A 111 -14.16 -5.55 -0.56
C ALA A 111 -13.94 -5.95 -2.03
N MET A 112 -13.17 -5.16 -2.78
CA MET A 112 -12.81 -5.46 -4.16
C MET A 112 -11.95 -6.74 -4.25
N THR A 113 -10.95 -6.89 -3.39
CA THR A 113 -10.13 -8.12 -3.29
C THR A 113 -11.01 -9.32 -2.99
N ALA A 114 -11.96 -9.19 -2.08
CA ALA A 114 -12.91 -10.25 -1.76
C ALA A 114 -13.67 -10.69 -3.01
N ILE A 115 -14.31 -9.76 -3.72
CA ILE A 115 -15.09 -10.06 -4.94
C ILE A 115 -14.20 -10.76 -5.98
N LEU A 116 -13.02 -10.21 -6.26
CA LEU A 116 -12.10 -10.77 -7.25
C LEU A 116 -11.55 -12.13 -6.80
N SER A 117 -11.18 -12.31 -5.52
CA SER A 117 -10.72 -13.60 -4.98
C SER A 117 -11.78 -14.69 -5.08
N LYS A 118 -13.06 -14.34 -4.88
CA LYS A 118 -14.17 -15.28 -5.08
C LYS A 118 -14.26 -15.77 -6.51
N ILE A 119 -14.09 -14.86 -7.48
CA ILE A 119 -14.18 -15.17 -8.91
C ILE A 119 -12.98 -15.98 -9.38
N ILE A 120 -11.77 -15.56 -9.01
CA ILE A 120 -10.50 -16.09 -9.56
C ILE A 120 -10.03 -17.33 -8.78
N PHE A 121 -9.97 -17.25 -7.44
CA PHE A 121 -9.48 -18.31 -6.58
C PHE A 121 -10.59 -19.17 -5.94
N LYS A 122 -11.87 -18.85 -6.24
CA LYS A 122 -13.04 -19.53 -5.65
C LYS A 122 -13.04 -19.47 -4.12
N GLU A 123 -12.50 -18.38 -3.56
CA GLU A 123 -12.45 -18.16 -2.12
C GLU A 123 -13.87 -18.14 -1.54
N GLN A 124 -14.10 -18.86 -0.44
CA GLN A 124 -15.39 -18.92 0.22
C GLN A 124 -15.53 -17.78 1.22
N PHE A 125 -16.71 -17.17 1.26
CA PHE A 125 -17.05 -16.14 2.23
C PHE A 125 -17.95 -16.69 3.32
N SER A 126 -17.43 -16.64 4.54
CA SER A 126 -18.29 -16.77 5.71
C SER A 126 -19.01 -15.43 6.00
N PRO A 127 -20.20 -15.46 6.61
CA PRO A 127 -20.86 -14.23 7.07
C PRO A 127 -19.98 -13.37 7.98
N ILE A 128 -19.13 -14.01 8.79
CA ILE A 128 -18.17 -13.33 9.66
C ILE A 128 -17.17 -12.52 8.82
N LYS A 129 -16.67 -13.05 7.70
CA LYS A 129 -15.73 -12.37 6.82
C LYS A 129 -16.36 -11.13 6.17
N ILE A 130 -17.62 -11.25 5.72
CA ILE A 130 -18.37 -10.12 5.15
C ILE A 130 -18.59 -9.03 6.23
N PHE A 131 -19.00 -9.43 7.42
CA PHE A 131 -19.22 -8.50 8.53
C PHE A 131 -17.92 -7.80 8.95
N SER A 132 -16.81 -8.52 9.00
CA SER A 132 -15.47 -7.95 9.26
C SER A 132 -15.08 -6.88 8.25
N ILE A 133 -15.33 -7.11 6.94
CA ILE A 133 -15.07 -6.13 5.88
C ILE A 133 -15.91 -4.87 6.11
N VAL A 134 -17.21 -5.03 6.32
CA VAL A 134 -18.13 -3.89 6.54
C VAL A 134 -17.72 -3.09 7.78
N LEU A 135 -17.39 -3.77 8.87
CA LEU A 135 -16.99 -3.13 10.12
C LEU A 135 -15.67 -2.35 9.96
N SER A 136 -14.69 -2.93 9.25
CA SER A 136 -13.43 -2.26 8.97
C SER A 136 -13.62 -1.04 8.07
N LEU A 137 -14.43 -1.14 7.02
CA LEU A 137 -14.72 0.00 6.14
C LEU A 137 -15.42 1.15 6.89
N ALA A 138 -16.39 0.83 7.76
CA ALA A 138 -17.03 1.82 8.62
C ALA A 138 -15.99 2.49 9.54
N GLY A 139 -15.10 1.70 10.15
CA GLY A 139 -14.03 2.21 11.01
C GLY A 139 -13.07 3.16 10.29
N ILE A 140 -12.70 2.86 9.04
CA ILE A 140 -11.83 3.72 8.23
C ILE A 140 -12.47 5.09 7.98
N VAL A 141 -13.78 5.16 7.74
CA VAL A 141 -14.50 6.44 7.58
C VAL A 141 -14.33 7.33 8.81
N PHE A 142 -14.38 6.75 10.02
CA PHE A 142 -14.19 7.50 11.25
C PHE A 142 -12.71 7.86 11.51
N VAL A 143 -11.77 6.95 11.30
CA VAL A 143 -10.33 7.23 11.51
C VAL A 143 -9.85 8.33 10.58
N SER A 144 -10.26 8.29 9.31
CA SER A 144 -9.82 9.26 8.30
C SER A 144 -10.49 10.63 8.42
N GLY A 145 -11.53 10.77 9.25
CA GLY A 145 -12.31 12.01 9.33
C GLY A 145 -13.33 12.18 8.20
N ALA A 146 -13.52 11.18 7.35
CA ALA A 146 -14.45 11.25 6.22
C ALA A 146 -15.94 11.21 6.63
N TYR A 147 -16.24 11.17 7.91
CA TYR A 147 -17.60 11.39 8.44
C TYR A 147 -18.02 12.86 8.42
N ASP A 148 -17.06 13.81 8.32
CA ASP A 148 -17.36 15.23 8.24
C ASP A 148 -17.87 15.57 6.82
N PRO A 149 -19.09 16.13 6.68
CA PRO A 149 -19.62 16.51 5.37
C PRO A 149 -18.73 17.50 4.60
N SER A 150 -17.96 18.34 5.30
CA SER A 150 -17.04 19.29 4.67
C SER A 150 -15.89 18.60 3.92
N ALA A 151 -15.52 17.38 4.35
CA ALA A 151 -14.50 16.56 3.67
C ALA A 151 -14.97 16.08 2.27
N TRP A 152 -16.27 16.20 1.97
CA TRP A 152 -16.89 15.69 0.73
C TRP A 152 -17.19 16.78 -0.30
N ASN A 153 -16.60 17.95 -0.16
CA ASN A 153 -16.60 18.99 -1.20
C ASN A 153 -15.66 18.56 -2.34
N LEU A 154 -16.04 17.48 -3.04
CA LEU A 154 -15.12 16.62 -3.77
C LEU A 154 -15.03 16.97 -5.26
N ASN A 155 -13.80 16.83 -5.78
CA ASN A 155 -13.58 16.70 -7.21
C ASN A 155 -13.94 15.28 -7.68
N PRO A 156 -14.87 15.11 -8.65
CA PRO A 156 -15.27 13.80 -9.15
C PRO A 156 -14.10 12.96 -9.68
N LEU A 157 -13.09 13.59 -10.28
CA LEU A 157 -11.88 12.89 -10.77
C LEU A 157 -11.10 12.28 -9.61
N GLY A 158 -10.99 12.98 -8.48
CA GLY A 158 -10.33 12.46 -7.30
C GLY A 158 -11.04 11.23 -6.70
N ILE A 159 -12.38 11.16 -6.80
CA ILE A 159 -13.15 9.96 -6.41
C ILE A 159 -12.81 8.80 -7.35
N VAL A 160 -12.85 9.03 -8.65
CA VAL A 160 -12.53 8.01 -9.66
C VAL A 160 -11.12 7.46 -9.45
N PHE A 161 -10.13 8.33 -9.27
CA PHE A 161 -8.75 7.92 -9.00
C PHE A 161 -8.62 7.15 -7.68
N GLY A 162 -9.33 7.56 -6.62
CA GLY A 162 -9.32 6.87 -5.35
C GLY A 162 -9.91 5.46 -5.43
N LEU A 163 -11.05 5.28 -6.06
CA LEU A 163 -11.67 3.98 -6.29
C LEU A 163 -10.79 3.10 -7.19
N LEU A 164 -10.21 3.69 -8.24
CA LEU A 164 -9.31 2.97 -9.14
C LEU A 164 -8.03 2.54 -8.41
N SER A 165 -7.50 3.35 -7.49
CA SER A 165 -6.38 2.93 -6.64
C SER A 165 -6.76 1.73 -5.77
N GLY A 166 -7.93 1.73 -5.14
CA GLY A 166 -8.44 0.59 -4.38
C GLY A 166 -8.58 -0.67 -5.22
N PHE A 167 -9.08 -0.54 -6.45
CA PHE A 167 -9.17 -1.64 -7.40
C PHE A 167 -7.78 -2.16 -7.82
N MET A 168 -6.85 -1.27 -8.16
CA MET A 168 -5.48 -1.67 -8.52
C MET A 168 -4.74 -2.34 -7.35
N PHE A 169 -4.98 -1.89 -6.12
CA PHE A 169 -4.43 -2.57 -4.94
C PHE A 169 -5.06 -3.96 -4.74
N ALA A 170 -6.34 -4.12 -5.04
CA ALA A 170 -6.97 -5.44 -5.05
C ALA A 170 -6.34 -6.36 -6.11
N VAL A 171 -6.12 -5.87 -7.32
CA VAL A 171 -5.42 -6.63 -8.37
C VAL A 171 -3.99 -6.99 -7.93
N TYR A 172 -3.25 -6.04 -7.36
CA TYR A 172 -1.90 -6.28 -6.81
C TYR A 172 -1.89 -7.42 -5.78
N ASN A 173 -2.89 -7.49 -4.90
CA ASN A 173 -3.02 -8.57 -3.92
C ASN A 173 -3.24 -9.95 -4.56
N LEU A 174 -4.05 -9.99 -5.62
CA LEU A 174 -4.30 -11.23 -6.37
C LEU A 174 -3.06 -11.68 -7.15
N GLU A 175 -2.35 -10.73 -7.74
CA GLU A 175 -1.06 -10.99 -8.42
C GLU A 175 -0.03 -11.52 -7.41
N GLY A 176 0.04 -10.95 -6.20
CA GLY A 176 0.87 -11.47 -5.12
C GLY A 176 0.54 -12.91 -4.74
N LYS A 177 -0.75 -13.25 -4.69
CA LYS A 177 -1.21 -14.63 -4.47
C LYS A 177 -0.81 -15.54 -5.63
N HIS A 178 -1.05 -15.11 -6.86
CA HIS A 178 -0.66 -15.86 -8.05
C HIS A 178 0.85 -16.13 -8.09
N ALA A 179 1.69 -15.13 -7.77
CA ALA A 179 3.14 -15.30 -7.65
C ALA A 179 3.50 -16.38 -6.63
N SER A 180 2.83 -16.35 -5.46
CA SER A 180 3.02 -17.35 -4.41
C SER A 180 2.60 -18.76 -4.85
N ASP A 181 1.48 -18.90 -5.55
CA ASP A 181 0.93 -20.18 -6.03
C ASP A 181 1.78 -20.79 -7.17
N THR A 182 2.44 -19.93 -7.96
CA THR A 182 3.38 -20.33 -9.01
C THR A 182 4.83 -20.46 -8.50
N HIS A 183 5.01 -20.54 -7.16
CA HIS A 183 6.30 -20.72 -6.51
C HIS A 183 7.34 -19.64 -6.74
N VAL A 184 6.93 -18.44 -7.18
CA VAL A 184 7.84 -17.29 -7.20
C VAL A 184 8.11 -16.88 -5.76
N ASP A 185 9.39 -16.77 -5.40
CA ASP A 185 9.78 -16.32 -4.06
C ASP A 185 9.25 -14.90 -3.80
N SER A 186 8.69 -14.67 -2.59
CA SER A 186 8.05 -13.39 -2.24
C SER A 186 9.00 -12.20 -2.35
N TRP A 187 10.28 -12.40 -2.06
CA TRP A 187 11.28 -11.33 -2.15
C TRP A 187 11.68 -11.04 -3.60
N THR A 188 11.73 -12.09 -4.43
CA THR A 188 11.91 -11.95 -5.88
C THR A 188 10.72 -11.19 -6.49
N ALA A 189 9.49 -11.59 -6.16
CA ALA A 189 8.28 -10.90 -6.61
C ALA A 189 8.26 -9.42 -6.20
N LEU A 190 8.66 -9.12 -4.96
CA LEU A 190 8.76 -7.75 -4.46
C LEU A 190 9.80 -6.94 -5.24
N LEU A 191 11.02 -7.48 -5.44
CA LEU A 191 12.06 -6.80 -6.20
C LEU A 191 11.57 -6.41 -7.61
N TYR A 192 11.04 -7.39 -8.34
CA TYR A 192 10.66 -7.16 -9.73
C TYR A 192 9.39 -6.32 -9.87
N SER A 193 8.44 -6.38 -8.93
CA SER A 193 7.27 -5.50 -8.93
C SER A 193 7.65 -4.05 -8.68
N PHE A 194 8.52 -3.77 -7.69
CA PHE A 194 8.97 -2.40 -7.44
C PHE A 194 9.92 -1.87 -8.52
N ALA A 195 10.82 -2.70 -9.07
CA ALA A 195 11.66 -2.31 -10.20
C ALA A 195 10.82 -1.98 -11.45
N GLY A 196 9.81 -2.80 -11.73
CA GLY A 196 8.83 -2.53 -12.79
C GLY A 196 8.03 -1.26 -12.51
N ALA A 197 7.55 -1.07 -11.27
CA ALA A 197 6.83 0.14 -10.89
C ALA A 197 7.71 1.39 -11.05
N THR A 198 8.96 1.35 -10.63
CA THR A 198 9.92 2.44 -10.82
C THR A 198 10.07 2.80 -12.30
N PHE A 199 10.21 1.79 -13.16
CA PHE A 199 10.32 1.98 -14.60
C PHE A 199 9.07 2.70 -15.16
N PHE A 200 7.86 2.23 -14.83
CA PHE A 200 6.63 2.86 -15.30
C PHE A 200 6.40 4.24 -14.71
N LEU A 201 6.70 4.44 -13.41
CA LEU A 201 6.59 5.75 -12.76
C LEU A 201 7.52 6.80 -13.39
N LEU A 202 8.69 6.40 -13.91
CA LEU A 202 9.53 7.30 -14.69
C LEU A 202 8.79 7.85 -15.92
N PHE A 203 8.13 6.95 -16.67
CA PHE A 203 7.34 7.36 -17.83
C PHE A 203 6.09 8.14 -17.46
N PHE A 204 5.45 7.85 -16.31
CA PHE A 204 4.31 8.61 -15.85
C PHE A 204 4.69 10.04 -15.44
N ASN A 205 5.85 10.23 -14.79
CA ASN A 205 6.39 11.57 -14.51
C ASN A 205 6.69 12.31 -15.83
N LEU A 206 7.36 11.66 -16.78
CA LEU A 206 7.62 12.25 -18.10
C LEU A 206 6.32 12.65 -18.80
N GLY A 207 5.31 11.77 -18.79
CA GLY A 207 3.99 12.07 -19.37
C GLY A 207 3.34 13.27 -18.68
N ASN A 208 3.34 13.31 -17.35
CA ASN A 208 2.82 14.44 -16.58
C ASN A 208 3.51 15.76 -16.95
N ASP A 209 4.83 15.76 -17.13
CA ASP A 209 5.57 16.97 -17.53
C ASP A 209 5.24 17.40 -18.96
N LEU A 210 5.09 16.46 -19.89
CA LEU A 210 4.73 16.74 -21.28
C LEU A 210 3.30 17.28 -21.43
N PHE A 211 2.36 16.80 -20.59
CA PHE A 211 0.97 17.30 -20.60
C PHE A 211 0.81 18.66 -19.91
N ASN A 212 1.72 19.03 -19.02
CA ASN A 212 1.73 20.35 -18.37
C ASN A 212 2.58 21.33 -19.19
N ALA A 213 1.92 22.12 -20.03
CA ALA A 213 2.57 23.06 -20.94
C ALA A 213 3.58 23.96 -20.20
N GLY A 214 4.82 23.99 -20.70
CA GLY A 214 5.90 24.82 -20.16
C GLY A 214 6.82 24.17 -19.15
N LYS A 215 6.58 22.92 -18.74
CA LYS A 215 7.52 22.16 -17.91
C LYS A 215 8.62 21.53 -18.76
N VAL A 216 9.84 21.58 -18.24
CA VAL A 216 10.97 20.84 -18.81
C VAL A 216 10.87 19.39 -18.35
N PRO A 217 10.90 18.40 -19.26
CA PRO A 217 10.85 16.98 -18.88
C PRO A 217 11.88 16.63 -17.81
N PHE A 218 11.46 15.91 -16.79
CA PHE A 218 12.27 15.50 -15.64
C PHE A 218 12.85 16.63 -14.76
N ALA A 219 12.44 17.91 -14.96
CA ALA A 219 12.95 19.01 -14.15
C ALA A 219 12.67 18.82 -12.66
N ASP A 220 11.49 18.27 -12.33
CA ASP A 220 11.07 18.03 -10.95
C ASP A 220 11.71 16.79 -10.30
N MET A 221 12.40 15.94 -11.06
CA MET A 221 12.97 14.68 -10.52
C MET A 221 14.02 14.91 -9.43
N LEU A 222 14.75 16.02 -9.49
CA LEU A 222 15.72 16.45 -8.47
C LEU A 222 15.16 17.53 -7.55
N TRP A 223 13.86 17.55 -7.29
CA TRP A 223 13.14 18.54 -6.50
C TRP A 223 13.79 18.88 -5.16
N LEU A 224 14.35 17.87 -4.47
CA LEU A 224 15.05 18.07 -3.20
C LEU A 224 16.41 18.77 -3.33
N GLY A 225 16.92 18.97 -4.56
CA GLY A 225 18.18 19.67 -4.82
C GLY A 225 19.33 19.14 -3.96
N ASN A 226 19.99 20.05 -3.21
CA ASN A 226 21.10 19.73 -2.32
C ASN A 226 20.67 19.37 -0.89
N SER A 227 19.39 19.14 -0.61
CA SER A 227 18.92 18.81 0.73
C SER A 227 19.30 17.37 1.11
N ILE A 228 20.43 17.20 1.82
CA ILE A 228 20.89 15.90 2.32
C ILE A 228 19.83 15.28 3.26
N SER A 229 19.19 16.08 4.11
CA SER A 229 18.14 15.62 5.03
C SER A 229 16.90 15.12 4.27
N GLY A 230 16.45 15.86 3.26
CA GLY A 230 15.32 15.43 2.42
C GLY A 230 15.58 14.10 1.70
N TRP A 231 16.73 13.97 1.06
CA TRP A 231 17.14 12.71 0.42
C TRP A 231 17.32 11.57 1.43
N GLY A 232 17.90 11.85 2.60
CA GLY A 232 18.08 10.86 3.67
C GLY A 232 16.74 10.32 4.19
N ILE A 233 15.76 11.20 4.43
CA ILE A 233 14.42 10.82 4.87
C ILE A 233 13.69 10.02 3.77
N LEU A 234 13.79 10.45 2.52
CA LEU A 234 13.18 9.76 1.39
C LEU A 234 13.79 8.36 1.17
N PHE A 235 15.10 8.25 1.30
CA PHE A 235 15.79 6.96 1.26
C PHE A 235 15.35 6.05 2.42
N PHE A 236 15.30 6.57 3.64
CA PHE A 236 14.83 5.84 4.82
C PHE A 236 13.38 5.38 4.64
N LEU A 237 12.50 6.25 4.14
CA LEU A 237 11.12 5.93 3.82
C LEU A 237 11.01 4.74 2.85
N GLY A 238 11.85 4.70 1.82
CA GLY A 238 11.88 3.59 0.87
C GLY A 238 12.40 2.30 1.51
N VAL A 239 13.58 2.35 2.13
CA VAL A 239 14.33 1.14 2.54
C VAL A 239 13.81 0.55 3.86
N ALA A 240 13.33 1.36 4.80
CA ALA A 240 12.88 0.86 6.10
C ALA A 240 11.36 0.61 6.13
N PRO A 241 10.47 1.61 6.25
CA PRO A 241 9.05 1.32 6.40
C PRO A 241 8.39 0.76 5.13
N THR A 242 8.74 1.26 3.93
CA THR A 242 8.11 0.76 2.71
C THR A 242 8.57 -0.65 2.37
N LEU A 243 9.87 -0.89 2.27
CA LEU A 243 10.40 -2.23 1.98
C LEU A 243 10.03 -3.23 3.07
N GLY A 244 10.17 -2.86 4.35
CA GLY A 244 9.80 -3.73 5.47
C GLY A 244 8.31 -4.06 5.49
N GLY A 245 7.45 -3.06 5.31
CA GLY A 245 6.00 -3.23 5.27
C GLY A 245 5.54 -4.08 4.08
N PHE A 246 5.88 -3.70 2.86
CA PHE A 246 5.51 -4.47 1.66
C PHE A 246 6.13 -5.87 1.65
N GLY A 247 7.38 -6.02 2.11
CA GLY A 247 8.05 -7.31 2.18
C GLY A 247 7.33 -8.29 3.09
N LEU A 248 7.02 -7.88 4.31
CA LEU A 248 6.26 -8.70 5.25
C LEU A 248 4.82 -8.91 4.79
N TYR A 249 4.18 -7.89 4.19
CA TYR A 249 2.85 -8.02 3.63
C TYR A 249 2.80 -9.08 2.52
N THR A 250 3.70 -8.99 1.54
CA THR A 250 3.82 -9.96 0.44
C THR A 250 4.12 -11.37 1.00
N LEU A 251 4.96 -11.46 2.04
CA LEU A 251 5.21 -12.73 2.71
C LEU A 251 3.95 -13.28 3.40
N SER A 252 3.08 -12.43 3.95
CA SER A 252 1.85 -12.87 4.62
C SER A 252 0.86 -13.54 3.66
N ILE A 253 0.81 -13.09 2.40
CA ILE A 253 -0.06 -13.67 1.34
C ILE A 253 0.27 -15.15 1.04
N ARG A 254 1.46 -15.62 1.39
CA ARG A 254 1.79 -17.05 1.30
C ARG A 254 1.04 -17.91 2.32
N TYR A 255 0.63 -17.31 3.43
CA TYR A 255 0.02 -18.01 4.58
C TYR A 255 -1.46 -17.70 4.73
N LEU A 256 -1.91 -16.58 4.16
CA LEU A 256 -3.28 -16.08 4.27
C LEU A 256 -3.88 -15.86 2.89
N SER A 257 -5.21 -15.83 2.84
CA SER A 257 -5.90 -15.39 1.61
C SER A 257 -5.63 -13.91 1.34
N PRO A 258 -5.67 -13.48 0.06
CA PRO A 258 -5.51 -12.07 -0.32
C PRO A 258 -6.48 -11.14 0.43
N THR A 259 -7.73 -11.57 0.57
CA THR A 259 -8.76 -10.82 1.30
C THR A 259 -8.39 -10.66 2.77
N THR A 260 -7.91 -11.75 3.43
CA THR A 260 -7.51 -11.71 4.85
C THR A 260 -6.32 -10.79 5.06
N SER A 261 -5.27 -10.91 4.23
CA SER A 261 -4.08 -10.04 4.32
C SER A 261 -4.45 -8.58 4.09
N ASN A 262 -5.28 -8.28 3.09
CA ASN A 262 -5.71 -6.92 2.80
C ASN A 262 -6.60 -6.34 3.90
N LEU A 263 -7.47 -7.16 4.52
CA LEU A 263 -8.29 -6.70 5.63
C LEU A 263 -7.44 -6.40 6.88
N ILE A 264 -6.37 -7.16 7.16
CA ILE A 264 -5.44 -6.83 8.24
C ILE A 264 -4.74 -5.48 7.96
N ALA A 265 -4.40 -5.21 6.71
CA ALA A 265 -3.79 -3.94 6.30
C ALA A 265 -4.72 -2.73 6.56
N THR A 266 -6.04 -2.91 6.69
CA THR A 266 -6.95 -1.81 7.07
C THR A 266 -6.72 -1.24 8.47
N LEU A 267 -5.88 -1.88 9.28
CA LEU A 267 -5.41 -1.30 10.56
C LEU A 267 -4.37 -0.18 10.35
N GLU A 268 -3.83 -0.01 9.15
CA GLU A 268 -2.82 1.01 8.85
C GLU A 268 -3.25 2.41 9.29
N PRO A 269 -4.43 2.95 8.94
CA PRO A 269 -4.84 4.28 9.37
C PRO A 269 -4.95 4.43 10.90
N ALA A 270 -5.37 3.37 11.59
CA ALA A 270 -5.45 3.38 13.06
C ALA A 270 -4.05 3.46 13.70
N PHE A 271 -3.09 2.67 13.19
CA PHE A 271 -1.69 2.77 13.65
C PHE A 271 -1.05 4.09 13.25
N THR A 272 -1.33 4.62 12.05
CA THR A 272 -0.84 5.94 11.62
C THR A 272 -1.34 7.03 12.57
N ALA A 273 -2.59 6.99 12.99
CA ALA A 273 -3.14 7.93 13.98
C ALA A 273 -2.43 7.83 15.34
N ILE A 274 -2.11 6.61 15.79
CA ILE A 274 -1.31 6.39 17.01
C ILE A 274 0.10 7.00 16.87
N TRP A 275 0.77 6.78 15.76
CA TRP A 275 2.08 7.38 15.50
C TRP A 275 2.03 8.91 15.42
N ALA A 276 0.98 9.46 14.78
CA ALA A 276 0.77 10.92 14.72
C ALA A 276 0.62 11.52 16.12
N TYR A 277 -0.09 10.85 17.02
CA TYR A 277 -0.19 11.26 18.42
C TYR A 277 1.18 11.33 19.12
N PHE A 278 1.99 10.25 19.01
CA PHE A 278 3.28 10.18 19.72
C PHE A 278 4.38 11.02 19.06
N ILE A 279 4.41 11.13 17.73
CA ILE A 279 5.52 11.76 17.00
C ILE A 279 5.20 13.22 16.66
N LEU A 280 3.95 13.52 16.29
CA LEU A 280 3.53 14.84 15.85
C LEU A 280 2.73 15.60 16.92
N ASN A 281 2.51 14.98 18.11
CA ASN A 281 1.66 15.52 19.18
C ASN A 281 0.23 15.87 18.71
N GLU A 282 -0.30 15.17 17.71
CA GLU A 282 -1.66 15.33 17.22
C GLU A 282 -2.64 14.66 18.18
N ILE A 283 -3.66 15.42 18.65
CA ILE A 283 -4.66 14.88 19.57
C ILE A 283 -5.69 14.06 18.78
N LEU A 284 -5.85 12.79 19.14
CA LEU A 284 -6.88 11.93 18.54
C LEU A 284 -8.27 12.36 19.03
N THR A 285 -9.17 12.53 18.09
CA THR A 285 -10.58 12.80 18.40
C THR A 285 -11.28 11.53 18.87
N GLY A 286 -12.38 11.67 19.65
CA GLY A 286 -13.19 10.52 20.06
C GLY A 286 -13.70 9.69 18.89
N MET A 287 -14.00 10.33 17.75
CA MET A 287 -14.43 9.65 16.52
C MET A 287 -13.30 8.82 15.90
N GLN A 288 -12.07 9.33 15.88
CA GLN A 288 -10.90 8.55 15.41
C GLN A 288 -10.62 7.35 16.30
N LEU A 289 -10.74 7.48 17.63
CA LEU A 289 -10.61 6.37 18.56
C LEU A 289 -11.70 5.31 18.34
N MET A 290 -12.94 5.72 18.16
CA MET A 290 -14.06 4.83 17.83
C MET A 290 -13.80 4.10 16.49
N GLY A 291 -13.35 4.82 15.47
CA GLY A 291 -12.99 4.25 14.18
C GLY A 291 -11.89 3.21 14.29
N GLY A 292 -10.81 3.51 15.02
CA GLY A 292 -9.72 2.57 15.29
C GLY A 292 -10.21 1.29 16.00
N PHE A 293 -11.10 1.44 16.96
CA PHE A 293 -11.73 0.31 17.63
C PHE A 293 -12.59 -0.56 16.67
N LEU A 294 -13.36 0.05 15.77
CA LEU A 294 -14.15 -0.67 14.77
C LEU A 294 -13.26 -1.47 13.79
N VAL A 295 -12.18 -0.86 13.29
CA VAL A 295 -11.22 -1.57 12.41
C VAL A 295 -10.59 -2.74 13.16
N LEU A 296 -10.13 -2.51 14.39
CA LEU A 296 -9.53 -3.56 15.22
C LEU A 296 -10.53 -4.71 15.49
N ALA A 297 -11.76 -4.39 15.81
CA ALA A 297 -12.83 -5.37 16.02
C ALA A 297 -13.09 -6.19 14.75
N GLY A 298 -13.15 -5.55 13.57
CA GLY A 298 -13.28 -6.21 12.27
C GLY A 298 -12.15 -7.20 12.01
N VAL A 299 -10.90 -6.79 12.25
CA VAL A 299 -9.72 -7.67 12.07
C VAL A 299 -9.70 -8.81 13.09
N ILE A 300 -10.07 -8.57 14.35
CA ILE A 300 -10.16 -9.62 15.38
C ILE A 300 -11.22 -10.66 15.01
N LEU A 301 -12.40 -10.21 14.57
CA LEU A 301 -13.48 -11.10 14.14
C LEU A 301 -13.03 -12.03 13.00
N LEU A 302 -12.14 -11.58 12.14
CA LEU A 302 -11.61 -12.37 11.04
C LEU A 302 -10.91 -13.66 11.51
N ARG A 303 -10.30 -13.67 12.70
CA ARG A 303 -9.68 -14.89 13.27
C ARG A 303 -10.69 -16.00 13.55
N PHE A 304 -11.97 -15.67 13.69
CA PHE A 304 -13.05 -16.61 13.90
C PHE A 304 -13.73 -17.05 12.59
N ALA A 305 -13.39 -16.37 11.47
CA ALA A 305 -13.83 -16.81 10.15
C ALA A 305 -13.07 -18.11 9.79
N LYS A 306 -13.79 -19.10 9.35
CA LYS A 306 -13.18 -20.31 8.76
C LYS A 306 -12.68 -19.94 7.36
N GLU A 307 -11.40 -20.14 7.11
CA GLU A 307 -10.80 -20.08 5.77
C GLU A 307 -11.12 -21.36 4.98
#